data_eee914d0442da98fca9ca42413f21556
#
_entry.id   eee914d0442da98fca9ca42413f21556
#
_cell.length_a   1.000
_cell.length_b   1.000
_cell.length_c   1.000
_cell.angle_alpha   90.00
_cell.angle_beta   90.00
_cell.angle_gamma   90.00
#
_symmetry.space_group_name_H-M   'P 1'
#
loop_
_entity.id
_entity.type
_entity.pdbx_description
1 polymer ?
#
loop_
_entity_poly.entity_id
_entity_poly.type
_entity_poly.pdbx_seq_one_letter_code
_entity_poly.pdbx_strand_id
1 'polypeptide(L)'
;MKDFENYSDRKTIQTRIRFLCFIGAVILLLSGCAVCMRLTPDRTYSAEERRMLSKRPSLTKKSVMSGKFQRKYETYLSEQFPGRTHFVTLRTRLTRLLGEREANGVYFGKDDYLLERYQTQDFDWKQVRKNVKRTASFLKEYPNADVLFVPVKSSALSQKLPMFAQIGGEAQFFDQVRQQAPRQQQIAVEDVLKAHDSEYIYYRTDHHWTTLGAYYAYEAWAKHMGFTPVPKEQFQVMPVTDTFMGTTYAKVRTGGKADTISLYEQSGDSAFSFDYNMGEFQSDSFYDLSKLEGEDPYSVFFGGNQALVDIRRAEEGTNGKTLLLIKDSFGNCFAPFAARHYARTIVVDLRYVNLPISKLLRVYPADDILILYNSVQFMKDTDIHKLK
;
A
#
# COMPACT_ATOMS: atom_id res chain seq x y z
N MET A 1 26.81 -4.34 67.70
CA MET A 1 25.42 -4.73 67.38
C MET A 1 24.54 -3.53 67.03
N LYS A 2 24.47 -2.47 67.87
CA LYS A 2 23.65 -1.25 67.57
C LYS A 2 24.01 -0.50 66.27
N ASP A 3 25.24 -0.50 65.84
CA ASP A 3 25.68 0.19 64.62
C ASP A 3 25.27 -0.57 63.32
N PHE A 4 25.15 -1.89 63.40
CA PHE A 4 24.69 -2.72 62.30
C PHE A 4 23.16 -2.61 62.09
N GLU A 5 22.37 -2.51 63.16
CA GLU A 5 20.92 -2.27 63.08
C GLU A 5 20.63 -0.88 62.48
N ASN A 6 21.34 0.16 62.94
CA ASN A 6 21.20 1.52 62.40
C ASN A 6 21.57 1.60 60.91
N TYR A 7 22.55 0.84 60.44
CA TYR A 7 22.96 0.82 59.04
C TYR A 7 21.94 0.08 58.14
N SER A 8 21.35 -1.01 58.67
CA SER A 8 20.26 -1.77 57.97
C SER A 8 19.00 -0.90 57.83
N ASP A 9 18.60 -0.19 58.87
CA ASP A 9 17.43 0.69 58.87
C ASP A 9 17.61 1.89 57.91
N ARG A 10 18.78 2.50 57.86
CA ARG A 10 19.08 3.61 56.94
C ARG A 10 19.02 3.15 55.47
N LYS A 11 19.57 1.97 55.13
CA LYS A 11 19.47 1.39 53.78
C LYS A 11 18.00 1.13 53.39
N THR A 12 17.22 0.59 54.30
CA THR A 12 15.78 0.30 54.08
C THR A 12 15.00 1.59 53.82
N ILE A 13 15.25 2.63 54.61
CA ILE A 13 14.62 3.95 54.48
C ILE A 13 15.02 4.59 53.15
N GLN A 14 16.29 4.57 52.77
CA GLN A 14 16.75 5.10 51.49
C GLN A 14 16.14 4.36 50.27
N THR A 15 15.98 3.05 50.37
CA THR A 15 15.32 2.24 49.33
C THR A 15 13.84 2.60 49.18
N ARG A 16 13.14 2.78 50.31
CA ARG A 16 11.72 3.22 50.29
C ARG A 16 11.57 4.63 49.71
N ILE A 17 12.46 5.57 50.06
CA ILE A 17 12.43 6.92 49.50
C ILE A 17 12.67 6.87 47.99
N ARG A 18 13.65 6.14 47.52
CA ARG A 18 13.92 5.97 46.08
C ARG A 18 12.72 5.38 45.32
N PHE A 19 12.06 4.38 45.95
CA PHE A 19 10.86 3.75 45.37
C PHE A 19 9.67 4.73 45.33
N LEU A 20 9.45 5.53 46.37
CA LEU A 20 8.41 6.57 46.40
C LEU A 20 8.69 7.69 45.40
N CYS A 21 9.95 8.12 45.25
CA CYS A 21 10.36 9.09 44.24
C CYS A 21 10.13 8.54 42.83
N PHE A 22 10.41 7.26 42.57
CA PHE A 22 10.17 6.61 41.32
C PHE A 22 8.65 6.56 41.00
N ILE A 23 7.82 6.14 41.98
CA ILE A 23 6.35 6.14 41.80
C ILE A 23 5.86 7.55 41.53
N GLY A 24 6.31 8.54 42.31
CA GLY A 24 5.95 9.94 42.09
C GLY A 24 6.30 10.45 40.71
N ALA A 25 7.49 10.13 40.22
CA ALA A 25 7.93 10.48 38.87
C ALA A 25 7.06 9.81 37.79
N VAL A 26 6.68 8.53 37.96
CA VAL A 26 5.78 7.82 37.04
C VAL A 26 4.39 8.45 37.04
N ILE A 27 3.83 8.76 38.19
CA ILE A 27 2.49 9.40 38.31
C ILE A 27 2.54 10.79 37.62
N LEU A 28 3.59 11.56 37.87
CA LEU A 28 3.75 12.88 37.26
C LEU A 28 3.88 12.82 35.74
N LEU A 29 4.63 11.84 35.22
CA LEU A 29 4.74 11.58 33.80
C LEU A 29 3.38 11.20 33.18
N LEU A 30 2.67 10.25 33.79
CA LEU A 30 1.36 9.80 33.29
C LEU A 30 0.32 10.92 33.32
N SER A 31 0.32 11.73 34.41
CA SER A 31 -0.56 12.88 34.52
C SER A 31 -0.24 13.95 33.48
N GLY A 32 1.04 14.23 33.23
CA GLY A 32 1.50 15.13 32.19
C GLY A 32 1.05 14.66 30.81
N CYS A 33 1.22 13.37 30.50
CA CYS A 33 0.74 12.78 29.25
C CYS A 33 -0.78 12.92 29.10
N ALA A 34 -1.57 12.67 30.17
CA ALA A 34 -3.02 12.79 30.13
C ALA A 34 -3.48 14.24 29.90
N VAL A 35 -2.80 15.22 30.50
CA VAL A 35 -3.05 16.65 30.28
C VAL A 35 -2.71 17.02 28.85
N CYS A 36 -1.54 16.63 28.34
CA CYS A 36 -1.14 16.86 26.95
C CYS A 36 -2.16 16.32 25.95
N MET A 37 -2.61 15.08 26.15
CA MET A 37 -3.64 14.46 25.30
C MET A 37 -4.97 15.20 25.34
N ARG A 38 -5.34 15.77 26.50
CA ARG A 38 -6.59 16.52 26.63
C ARG A 38 -6.52 17.90 25.98
N LEU A 39 -5.35 18.50 25.96
CA LEU A 39 -5.12 19.84 25.37
C LEU A 39 -4.82 19.78 23.85
N THR A 40 -4.41 18.61 23.33
CA THR A 40 -4.12 18.44 21.91
C THR A 40 -5.40 18.04 21.17
N PRO A 41 -5.82 18.77 20.13
CA PRO A 41 -6.98 18.39 19.31
C PRO A 41 -6.78 17.06 18.61
N ASP A 42 -7.86 16.27 18.46
CA ASP A 42 -7.83 15.04 17.70
C ASP A 42 -7.50 15.31 16.23
N ARG A 43 -6.57 14.52 15.68
CA ARG A 43 -6.20 14.56 14.27
C ARG A 43 -6.94 13.47 13.52
N THR A 44 -7.43 13.77 12.31
CA THR A 44 -8.09 12.80 11.45
C THR A 44 -7.10 12.01 10.60
N TYR A 45 -5.97 12.64 10.28
CA TYR A 45 -4.92 12.09 9.44
C TYR A 45 -3.54 12.38 10.04
N SER A 46 -2.60 11.47 9.83
CA SER A 46 -1.19 11.66 10.13
C SER A 46 -0.40 11.72 8.83
N ALA A 47 0.07 12.90 8.45
CA ALA A 47 0.97 13.09 7.31
C ALA A 47 2.27 12.28 7.49
N GLU A 48 2.79 12.23 8.70
CA GLU A 48 4.01 11.53 9.06
C GLU A 48 3.90 10.00 8.92
N GLU A 49 2.74 9.42 9.32
CA GLU A 49 2.48 7.97 9.19
C GLU A 49 1.71 7.63 7.89
N ARG A 50 1.30 8.65 7.12
CA ARG A 50 0.53 8.54 5.86
C ARG A 50 -0.71 7.67 5.99
N ARG A 51 -1.50 7.91 7.06
CA ARG A 51 -2.73 7.15 7.33
C ARG A 51 -3.77 7.93 8.12
N MET A 52 -5.01 7.51 7.95
CA MET A 52 -6.10 7.97 8.80
C MET A 52 -5.89 7.49 10.23
N LEU A 53 -6.15 8.36 11.20
CA LEU A 53 -6.09 8.06 12.62
C LEU A 53 -7.47 7.68 13.16
N SER A 54 -7.48 6.82 14.17
CA SER A 54 -8.70 6.37 14.84
C SER A 54 -9.39 7.54 15.55
N LYS A 55 -10.70 7.66 15.31
CA LYS A 55 -11.55 8.60 16.04
C LYS A 55 -11.90 8.03 17.41
N ARG A 56 -12.19 8.91 18.35
CA ARG A 56 -12.65 8.53 19.71
C ARG A 56 -13.87 7.62 19.59
N PRO A 57 -13.82 6.40 20.15
CA PRO A 57 -14.93 5.47 20.05
C PRO A 57 -16.11 5.89 20.92
N SER A 58 -17.33 5.66 20.46
CA SER A 58 -18.53 5.87 21.24
C SER A 58 -18.67 4.82 22.35
N LEU A 59 -19.00 5.28 23.55
CA LEU A 59 -19.26 4.42 24.71
C LEU A 59 -20.68 3.87 24.63
N THR A 60 -20.84 2.57 24.44
CA THR A 60 -22.12 1.88 24.49
C THR A 60 -22.02 0.64 25.38
N LYS A 61 -23.10 0.27 26.11
CA LYS A 61 -23.13 -0.92 26.95
C LYS A 61 -22.67 -2.18 26.21
N LYS A 62 -23.13 -2.38 24.95
CA LYS A 62 -22.76 -3.51 24.10
C LYS A 62 -21.26 -3.49 23.75
N SER A 63 -20.67 -2.33 23.46
CA SER A 63 -19.24 -2.22 23.10
C SER A 63 -18.32 -2.46 24.28
N VAL A 64 -18.74 -2.06 25.49
CA VAL A 64 -18.00 -2.31 26.73
C VAL A 64 -18.03 -3.79 27.09
N MET A 65 -19.21 -4.41 27.12
CA MET A 65 -19.36 -5.82 27.48
C MET A 65 -18.66 -6.77 26.50
N SER A 66 -18.52 -6.41 25.23
CA SER A 66 -17.81 -7.19 24.22
C SER A 66 -16.30 -6.93 24.19
N GLY A 67 -15.76 -6.05 25.03
CA GLY A 67 -14.37 -5.62 24.98
C GLY A 67 -13.99 -4.79 23.75
N LYS A 68 -14.95 -4.45 22.89
CA LYS A 68 -14.72 -3.71 21.65
C LYS A 68 -14.37 -2.25 21.92
N PHE A 69 -14.99 -1.66 22.95
CA PHE A 69 -14.69 -0.29 23.34
C PHE A 69 -13.25 -0.16 23.82
N GLN A 70 -12.80 -1.05 24.72
CA GLN A 70 -11.44 -1.03 25.28
C GLN A 70 -10.40 -1.09 24.16
N ARG A 71 -10.49 -2.07 23.27
CA ARG A 71 -9.56 -2.21 22.14
C ARG A 71 -9.53 -0.97 21.23
N LYS A 72 -10.71 -0.42 20.90
CA LYS A 72 -10.78 0.79 20.06
C LYS A 72 -10.25 2.03 20.79
N TYR A 73 -10.46 2.11 22.09
CA TYR A 73 -10.00 3.24 22.90
C TYR A 73 -8.48 3.20 23.09
N GLU A 74 -7.88 2.01 23.29
CA GLU A 74 -6.42 1.82 23.31
C GLU A 74 -5.78 2.24 21.97
N THR A 75 -6.39 1.82 20.87
CA THR A 75 -5.93 2.23 19.53
C THR A 75 -6.01 3.76 19.38
N TYR A 76 -7.14 4.36 19.73
CA TYR A 76 -7.32 5.82 19.72
C TYR A 76 -6.26 6.54 20.56
N LEU A 77 -6.08 6.15 21.82
CA LEU A 77 -5.07 6.74 22.70
C LEU A 77 -3.66 6.63 22.12
N SER A 78 -3.31 5.44 21.61
CA SER A 78 -2.01 5.20 20.99
C SER A 78 -1.79 6.06 19.76
N GLU A 79 -2.81 6.24 18.91
CA GLU A 79 -2.70 6.96 17.65
C GLU A 79 -2.74 8.47 17.80
N GLN A 80 -3.49 8.99 18.80
CA GLN A 80 -3.61 10.41 19.09
C GLN A 80 -2.52 10.92 20.05
N PHE A 81 -1.64 10.04 20.53
CA PHE A 81 -0.61 10.41 21.50
C PHE A 81 0.32 11.52 20.95
N PRO A 82 0.45 12.67 21.64
CA PRO A 82 1.32 13.75 21.21
C PRO A 82 2.78 13.29 21.10
N GLY A 83 3.43 13.59 19.97
CA GLY A 83 4.80 13.18 19.73
C GLY A 83 4.99 11.67 19.49
N ARG A 84 3.91 10.90 19.26
CA ARG A 84 3.96 9.46 18.95
C ARG A 84 5.07 9.09 17.97
N THR A 85 5.23 9.86 16.90
CA THR A 85 6.23 9.62 15.85
C THR A 85 7.65 9.58 16.41
N HIS A 86 7.99 10.46 17.36
CA HIS A 86 9.30 10.46 18.00
C HIS A 86 9.52 9.19 18.84
N PHE A 87 8.50 8.73 19.56
CA PHE A 87 8.58 7.48 20.33
C PHE A 87 8.69 6.26 19.43
N VAL A 88 7.94 6.21 18.34
CA VAL A 88 8.06 5.14 17.33
C VAL A 88 9.48 5.12 16.75
N THR A 89 10.01 6.28 16.37
CA THR A 89 11.39 6.40 15.84
C THR A 89 12.44 5.96 16.86
N LEU A 90 12.32 6.42 18.11
CA LEU A 90 13.24 6.05 19.19
C LEU A 90 13.22 4.54 19.44
N ARG A 91 12.01 3.98 19.59
CA ARG A 91 11.83 2.53 19.77
C ARG A 91 12.48 1.76 18.63
N THR A 92 12.21 2.13 17.39
CA THR A 92 12.74 1.43 16.23
C THR A 92 14.27 1.53 16.15
N ARG A 93 14.85 2.69 16.49
CA ARG A 93 16.32 2.85 16.57
C ARG A 93 16.92 1.96 17.64
N LEU A 94 16.33 1.91 18.83
CA LEU A 94 16.78 1.04 19.92
C LEU A 94 16.67 -0.45 19.53
N THR A 95 15.54 -0.85 18.93
CA THR A 95 15.33 -2.22 18.43
C THR A 95 16.44 -2.62 17.43
N ARG A 96 16.78 -1.74 16.49
CA ARG A 96 17.89 -1.97 15.54
C ARG A 96 19.26 -2.04 16.21
N LEU A 97 19.53 -1.18 17.19
CA LEU A 97 20.80 -1.21 17.96
C LEU A 97 20.95 -2.52 18.74
N LEU A 98 19.86 -3.13 19.18
CA LEU A 98 19.85 -4.45 19.83
C LEU A 98 20.00 -5.61 18.83
N GLY A 99 20.18 -5.33 17.52
CA GLY A 99 20.39 -6.35 16.49
C GLY A 99 19.11 -6.92 15.88
N GLU A 100 17.96 -6.44 16.29
CA GLU A 100 16.68 -6.87 15.72
C GLU A 100 16.58 -6.46 14.25
N ARG A 101 16.05 -7.35 13.43
CA ARG A 101 15.87 -7.16 11.99
C ARG A 101 14.43 -6.87 11.56
N GLU A 102 13.55 -6.65 12.52
CA GLU A 102 12.14 -6.28 12.30
C GLU A 102 11.68 -5.23 13.32
N ALA A 103 10.85 -4.30 12.88
CA ALA A 103 10.09 -3.42 13.75
C ALA A 103 8.76 -3.04 13.09
N ASN A 104 7.69 -2.95 13.87
CA ASN A 104 6.35 -2.51 13.41
C ASN A 104 5.84 -3.24 12.15
N GLY A 105 6.14 -4.55 12.02
CA GLY A 105 5.75 -5.34 10.85
C GLY A 105 6.56 -5.06 9.58
N VAL A 106 7.78 -4.52 9.72
CA VAL A 106 8.69 -4.24 8.61
C VAL A 106 10.04 -4.86 8.91
N TYR A 107 10.53 -5.67 7.99
CA TYR A 107 11.89 -6.19 7.98
C TYR A 107 12.87 -5.16 7.42
N PHE A 108 14.03 -5.04 8.06
CA PHE A 108 15.19 -4.33 7.53
C PHE A 108 16.00 -5.28 6.66
N GLY A 109 15.73 -5.25 5.37
CA GLY A 109 16.32 -6.13 4.37
C GLY A 109 17.71 -5.70 3.91
N LYS A 110 18.28 -6.47 2.97
CA LYS A 110 19.53 -6.11 2.29
C LYS A 110 19.31 -4.91 1.37
N ASP A 111 20.39 -4.24 1.01
CA ASP A 111 20.43 -3.10 0.06
C ASP A 111 19.44 -1.98 0.44
N ASP A 112 19.28 -1.75 1.74
CA ASP A 112 18.39 -0.73 2.30
C ASP A 112 16.89 -0.91 1.99
N TYR A 113 16.45 -2.12 1.62
CA TYR A 113 15.03 -2.40 1.44
C TYR A 113 14.30 -2.54 2.76
N LEU A 114 13.18 -1.86 2.88
CA LEU A 114 12.18 -2.04 3.93
C LEU A 114 11.09 -2.96 3.37
N LEU A 115 10.94 -4.15 3.96
CA LEU A 115 10.09 -5.22 3.43
C LEU A 115 8.95 -5.48 4.43
N GLU A 116 7.70 -5.30 4.00
CA GLU A 116 6.56 -5.54 4.88
C GLU A 116 6.42 -7.02 5.21
N ARG A 117 6.19 -7.29 6.49
CA ARG A 117 5.89 -8.63 6.98
C ARG A 117 4.41 -8.91 6.83
N TYR A 118 4.08 -9.97 6.12
CA TYR A 118 2.74 -10.53 6.04
C TYR A 118 2.78 -11.98 6.45
N GLN A 119 1.85 -12.40 7.29
CA GLN A 119 1.72 -13.78 7.76
C GLN A 119 0.30 -14.28 7.48
N THR A 120 0.13 -15.61 7.41
CA THR A 120 -1.16 -16.23 7.07
C THR A 120 -2.29 -15.79 8.01
N GLN A 121 -2.00 -15.58 9.31
CA GLN A 121 -2.98 -15.12 10.30
C GLN A 121 -3.36 -13.64 10.17
N ASP A 122 -2.64 -12.83 9.36
CA ASP A 122 -2.95 -11.42 9.18
C ASP A 122 -4.14 -11.19 8.21
N PHE A 123 -4.66 -12.27 7.61
CA PHE A 123 -5.73 -12.22 6.62
C PHE A 123 -7.03 -12.83 7.12
N ASP A 124 -8.15 -12.14 6.84
CA ASP A 124 -9.49 -12.74 6.95
C ASP A 124 -9.73 -13.67 5.75
N TRP A 125 -9.41 -14.95 5.91
CA TRP A 125 -9.56 -15.95 4.86
C TRP A 125 -11.01 -16.17 4.40
N LYS A 126 -11.99 -15.77 5.19
CA LYS A 126 -13.39 -15.75 4.74
C LYS A 126 -13.59 -14.65 3.70
N GLN A 127 -13.01 -13.47 3.93
CA GLN A 127 -13.05 -12.36 2.97
C GLN A 127 -12.24 -12.71 1.71
N VAL A 128 -11.03 -13.26 1.87
CA VAL A 128 -10.19 -13.69 0.73
C VAL A 128 -10.95 -14.64 -0.18
N ARG A 129 -11.57 -15.70 0.38
CA ARG A 129 -12.37 -16.66 -0.42
C ARG A 129 -13.56 -16.01 -1.11
N LYS A 130 -14.20 -15.02 -0.49
CA LYS A 130 -15.30 -14.26 -1.13
C LYS A 130 -14.79 -13.46 -2.32
N ASN A 131 -13.65 -12.79 -2.17
CA ASN A 131 -13.05 -11.99 -3.23
C ASN A 131 -12.65 -12.86 -4.41
N VAL A 132 -11.91 -13.95 -4.17
CA VAL A 132 -11.50 -14.90 -5.23
C VAL A 132 -12.73 -15.48 -5.95
N LYS A 133 -13.73 -15.95 -5.20
CA LYS A 133 -14.96 -16.47 -5.80
C LYS A 133 -15.70 -15.43 -6.63
N ARG A 134 -15.77 -14.17 -6.16
CA ARG A 134 -16.42 -13.07 -6.89
C ARG A 134 -15.68 -12.77 -8.19
N THR A 135 -14.36 -12.65 -8.13
CA THR A 135 -13.52 -12.42 -9.32
C THR A 135 -13.64 -13.59 -10.31
N ALA A 136 -13.56 -14.84 -9.84
CA ALA A 136 -13.73 -16.00 -10.70
C ALA A 136 -15.12 -16.06 -11.38
N SER A 137 -16.18 -15.63 -10.69
CA SER A 137 -17.52 -15.53 -11.29
C SER A 137 -17.58 -14.44 -12.34
N PHE A 138 -16.98 -13.27 -12.06
CA PHE A 138 -16.90 -12.16 -13.01
C PHE A 138 -16.13 -12.55 -14.28
N LEU A 139 -14.96 -13.20 -14.14
CA LEU A 139 -14.18 -13.68 -15.28
C LEU A 139 -14.97 -14.68 -16.16
N LYS A 140 -15.79 -15.55 -15.56
CA LYS A 140 -16.65 -16.47 -16.31
C LYS A 140 -17.79 -15.77 -17.05
N GLU A 141 -18.32 -14.69 -16.48
CA GLU A 141 -19.38 -13.86 -17.07
C GLU A 141 -18.84 -12.98 -18.20
N TYR A 142 -17.58 -12.51 -18.07
CA TYR A 142 -16.90 -11.65 -19.03
C TYR A 142 -15.68 -12.37 -19.63
N PRO A 143 -15.82 -13.12 -20.73
CA PRO A 143 -14.70 -13.86 -21.35
C PRO A 143 -13.55 -12.96 -21.88
N ASN A 144 -13.83 -11.68 -22.08
CA ASN A 144 -12.88 -10.63 -22.45
C ASN A 144 -12.22 -9.94 -21.24
N ALA A 145 -12.41 -10.50 -20.05
CA ALA A 145 -11.78 -9.99 -18.83
C ALA A 145 -10.59 -10.86 -18.43
N ASP A 146 -9.50 -10.21 -18.01
CA ASP A 146 -8.31 -10.84 -17.48
C ASP A 146 -8.00 -10.34 -16.06
N VAL A 147 -7.21 -11.11 -15.31
CA VAL A 147 -6.74 -10.74 -13.99
C VAL A 147 -5.22 -10.82 -13.90
N LEU A 148 -4.64 -9.78 -13.33
CA LEU A 148 -3.21 -9.66 -13.03
C LEU A 148 -3.05 -9.31 -11.55
N PHE A 149 -2.50 -10.24 -10.77
CA PHE A 149 -2.16 -9.98 -9.38
C PHE A 149 -0.67 -9.74 -9.22
N VAL A 150 -0.33 -8.59 -8.64
CA VAL A 150 1.05 -8.20 -8.38
C VAL A 150 1.48 -8.74 -7.02
N PRO A 151 2.56 -9.53 -6.93
CA PRO A 151 3.05 -10.01 -5.64
C PRO A 151 3.53 -8.85 -4.75
N VAL A 152 3.53 -9.06 -3.44
CA VAL A 152 4.12 -8.09 -2.52
C VAL A 152 5.63 -8.07 -2.66
N LYS A 153 6.21 -6.92 -2.34
CA LYS A 153 7.66 -6.70 -2.39
C LYS A 153 8.47 -7.77 -1.64
N SER A 154 8.00 -8.18 -0.45
CA SER A 154 8.69 -9.20 0.36
C SER A 154 8.71 -10.59 -0.27
N SER A 155 7.72 -10.93 -1.10
CA SER A 155 7.71 -12.18 -1.87
C SER A 155 8.53 -12.06 -3.16
N ALA A 156 8.34 -10.98 -3.91
CA ALA A 156 9.08 -10.75 -5.17
C ALA A 156 10.59 -10.60 -4.93
N LEU A 157 10.99 -9.94 -3.84
CA LEU A 157 12.39 -9.73 -3.45
C LEU A 157 12.79 -10.57 -2.23
N SER A 158 12.39 -11.83 -2.18
CA SER A 158 12.62 -12.71 -1.02
C SER A 158 14.10 -12.87 -0.65
N GLN A 159 15.03 -12.77 -1.62
CA GLN A 159 16.49 -12.80 -1.39
C GLN A 159 17.00 -11.54 -0.63
N LYS A 160 16.22 -10.47 -0.57
CA LYS A 160 16.53 -9.26 0.23
C LYS A 160 16.09 -9.38 1.69
N LEU A 161 15.26 -10.37 2.03
CA LEU A 161 14.81 -10.59 3.40
C LEU A 161 15.98 -10.93 4.33
N PRO A 162 15.90 -10.54 5.61
CA PRO A 162 16.87 -10.99 6.61
C PRO A 162 16.72 -12.50 6.85
N MET A 163 17.81 -13.12 7.32
CA MET A 163 17.78 -14.53 7.75
C MET A 163 16.65 -14.72 8.80
N PHE A 164 15.94 -15.83 8.70
CA PHE A 164 14.79 -16.20 9.56
C PHE A 164 13.53 -15.32 9.40
N ALA A 165 13.47 -14.42 8.39
CA ALA A 165 12.24 -13.72 8.10
C ALA A 165 11.12 -14.72 7.73
N GLN A 166 9.93 -14.46 8.24
CA GLN A 166 8.75 -15.27 7.97
C GLN A 166 7.73 -14.45 7.19
N ILE A 167 7.37 -14.93 6.02
CA ILE A 167 6.28 -14.41 5.20
C ILE A 167 5.30 -15.54 4.88
N GLY A 168 4.02 -15.23 4.69
CA GLY A 168 3.02 -16.24 4.40
C GLY A 168 1.67 -15.66 3.98
N GLY A 169 0.79 -16.57 3.51
CA GLY A 169 -0.56 -16.23 3.07
C GLY A 169 -0.66 -15.94 1.57
N GLU A 170 0.32 -15.30 0.96
CA GLU A 170 0.26 -14.94 -0.45
C GLU A 170 0.29 -16.15 -1.38
N ALA A 171 1.17 -17.13 -1.15
CA ALA A 171 1.19 -18.37 -1.93
C ALA A 171 -0.15 -19.10 -1.89
N GLN A 172 -0.77 -19.20 -0.70
CA GLN A 172 -2.10 -19.78 -0.54
C GLN A 172 -3.18 -18.99 -1.31
N PHE A 173 -3.05 -17.67 -1.38
CA PHE A 173 -3.93 -16.82 -2.18
C PHE A 173 -3.79 -17.14 -3.67
N PHE A 174 -2.59 -17.15 -4.21
CA PHE A 174 -2.33 -17.49 -5.61
C PHE A 174 -2.83 -18.89 -5.96
N ASP A 175 -2.69 -19.88 -5.05
CA ASP A 175 -3.24 -21.21 -5.24
C ASP A 175 -4.77 -21.19 -5.38
N GLN A 176 -5.47 -20.41 -4.56
CA GLN A 176 -6.92 -20.28 -4.67
C GLN A 176 -7.33 -19.60 -5.99
N VAL A 177 -6.59 -18.59 -6.45
CA VAL A 177 -6.84 -17.94 -7.74
C VAL A 177 -6.65 -18.95 -8.88
N ARG A 178 -5.52 -19.66 -8.90
CA ARG A 178 -5.22 -20.67 -9.94
C ARG A 178 -6.27 -21.78 -10.03
N GLN A 179 -6.86 -22.17 -8.90
CA GLN A 179 -7.88 -23.21 -8.84
C GLN A 179 -9.27 -22.74 -9.27
N GLN A 180 -9.64 -21.48 -9.04
CA GLN A 180 -11.02 -21.01 -9.19
C GLN A 180 -11.26 -20.15 -10.43
N ALA A 181 -10.28 -19.35 -10.85
CA ALA A 181 -10.36 -18.50 -12.02
C ALA A 181 -10.01 -19.27 -13.30
N PRO A 182 -10.63 -18.95 -14.46
CA PRO A 182 -10.26 -19.55 -15.74
C PRO A 182 -8.78 -19.30 -16.05
N ARG A 183 -8.04 -20.37 -16.39
CA ARG A 183 -6.59 -20.30 -16.56
C ARG A 183 -6.15 -19.33 -17.67
N GLN A 184 -6.90 -19.27 -18.75
CA GLN A 184 -6.62 -18.42 -19.92
C GLN A 184 -6.82 -16.92 -19.62
N GLN A 185 -7.49 -16.59 -18.54
CA GLN A 185 -7.75 -15.21 -18.08
C GLN A 185 -6.82 -14.79 -16.94
N GLN A 186 -5.81 -15.60 -16.61
CA GLN A 186 -4.85 -15.30 -15.55
C GLN A 186 -3.50 -14.88 -16.17
N ILE A 187 -3.04 -13.69 -15.85
CA ILE A 187 -1.74 -13.18 -16.27
C ILE A 187 -0.79 -13.33 -15.08
N ALA A 188 0.10 -14.31 -15.17
CA ALA A 188 1.07 -14.61 -14.13
C ALA A 188 2.29 -13.69 -14.29
N VAL A 189 2.55 -12.85 -13.28
CA VAL A 189 3.71 -11.94 -13.25
C VAL A 189 4.68 -12.24 -12.12
N GLU A 190 4.38 -13.22 -11.25
CA GLU A 190 5.23 -13.59 -10.13
C GLU A 190 6.62 -14.00 -10.58
N ASP A 191 6.72 -14.92 -11.56
CA ASP A 191 8.00 -15.39 -12.08
C ASP A 191 8.70 -14.32 -12.94
N VAL A 192 7.94 -13.49 -13.63
CA VAL A 192 8.48 -12.35 -14.42
C VAL A 192 9.19 -11.37 -13.48
N LEU A 193 8.52 -10.93 -12.42
CA LEU A 193 9.13 -10.00 -11.46
C LEU A 193 10.27 -10.64 -10.68
N LYS A 194 10.18 -11.93 -10.37
CA LYS A 194 11.26 -12.66 -9.72
C LYS A 194 12.50 -12.80 -10.59
N ALA A 195 12.35 -12.95 -11.88
CA ALA A 195 13.47 -13.00 -12.84
C ALA A 195 14.26 -11.68 -12.90
N HIS A 196 13.64 -10.56 -12.50
CA HIS A 196 14.22 -9.23 -12.43
C HIS A 196 14.51 -8.73 -11.00
N ASP A 197 14.58 -9.64 -10.02
CA ASP A 197 14.71 -9.32 -8.59
C ASP A 197 16.03 -8.64 -8.20
N SER A 198 17.04 -8.72 -9.06
CA SER A 198 18.30 -7.99 -8.92
C SER A 198 18.22 -6.53 -9.35
N GLU A 199 17.18 -6.16 -10.09
CA GLU A 199 16.95 -4.80 -10.57
C GLU A 199 16.10 -3.98 -9.59
N TYR A 200 15.98 -2.67 -9.83
CA TYR A 200 15.22 -1.76 -9.00
C TYR A 200 13.73 -1.77 -9.39
N ILE A 201 13.09 -2.93 -9.23
CA ILE A 201 11.68 -3.16 -9.61
C ILE A 201 10.66 -2.85 -8.53
N TYR A 202 11.08 -2.66 -7.28
CA TYR A 202 10.26 -2.15 -6.17
C TYR A 202 10.99 -1.01 -5.47
N TYR A 203 10.24 -0.03 -4.97
CA TYR A 203 10.79 1.02 -4.11
C TYR A 203 11.33 0.42 -2.81
N ARG A 204 12.45 0.95 -2.30
CA ARG A 204 13.05 0.49 -1.04
C ARG A 204 12.18 0.85 0.15
N THR A 205 11.62 2.05 0.14
CA THR A 205 10.94 2.67 1.30
C THR A 205 9.41 2.69 1.15
N ASP A 206 8.89 2.34 -0.02
CA ASP A 206 7.45 2.24 -0.31
C ASP A 206 7.06 0.79 -0.63
N HIS A 207 5.75 0.48 -0.55
CA HIS A 207 5.24 -0.85 -0.85
C HIS A 207 5.02 -1.11 -2.34
N HIS A 208 4.96 -0.07 -3.17
CA HIS A 208 4.72 -0.20 -4.60
C HIS A 208 5.94 -0.72 -5.36
N TRP A 209 5.68 -1.28 -6.52
CA TRP A 209 6.70 -1.46 -7.55
C TRP A 209 7.15 -0.10 -8.11
N THR A 210 8.32 -0.07 -8.74
CA THR A 210 8.76 1.08 -9.53
C THR A 210 8.10 1.05 -10.90
N THR A 211 8.27 2.11 -11.68
CA THR A 211 7.83 2.14 -13.08
C THR A 211 8.49 1.05 -13.92
N LEU A 212 9.73 0.67 -13.58
CA LEU A 212 10.43 -0.47 -14.20
C LEU A 212 9.73 -1.80 -13.87
N GLY A 213 9.33 -2.02 -12.61
CA GLY A 213 8.59 -3.22 -12.23
C GLY A 213 7.23 -3.30 -12.93
N ALA A 214 6.52 -2.16 -13.02
CA ALA A 214 5.28 -2.06 -13.77
C ALA A 214 5.48 -2.32 -15.26
N TYR A 215 6.60 -1.88 -15.85
CA TYR A 215 6.96 -2.15 -17.24
C TYR A 215 7.11 -3.65 -17.53
N TYR A 216 7.79 -4.40 -16.69
CA TYR A 216 7.92 -5.86 -16.89
C TYR A 216 6.58 -6.60 -16.79
N ALA A 217 5.71 -6.17 -15.88
CA ALA A 217 4.35 -6.70 -15.82
C ALA A 217 3.53 -6.31 -17.06
N TYR A 218 3.72 -5.09 -17.56
CA TYR A 218 3.13 -4.63 -18.83
C TYR A 218 3.58 -5.48 -20.03
N GLU A 219 4.86 -5.82 -20.14
CA GLU A 219 5.34 -6.70 -21.22
C GLU A 219 4.63 -8.07 -21.19
N ALA A 220 4.47 -8.65 -19.99
CA ALA A 220 3.76 -9.92 -19.82
C ALA A 220 2.29 -9.80 -20.23
N TRP A 221 1.62 -8.75 -19.79
CA TRP A 221 0.24 -8.45 -20.14
C TRP A 221 0.08 -8.20 -21.65
N ALA A 222 0.92 -7.38 -22.26
CA ALA A 222 0.84 -7.08 -23.68
C ALA A 222 1.01 -8.34 -24.55
N LYS A 223 1.96 -9.21 -24.20
CA LYS A 223 2.14 -10.52 -24.86
C LYS A 223 0.92 -11.41 -24.69
N HIS A 224 0.30 -11.45 -23.52
CA HIS A 224 -0.94 -12.20 -23.26
C HIS A 224 -2.10 -11.71 -24.13
N MET A 225 -2.22 -10.39 -24.30
CA MET A 225 -3.23 -9.75 -25.14
C MET A 225 -2.93 -9.85 -26.65
N GLY A 226 -1.80 -10.42 -27.05
CA GLY A 226 -1.37 -10.48 -28.44
C GLY A 226 -0.82 -9.16 -28.99
N PHE A 227 -0.49 -8.20 -28.13
CA PHE A 227 0.16 -6.95 -28.51
C PHE A 227 1.68 -7.12 -28.58
N THR A 228 2.33 -6.35 -29.44
CA THR A 228 3.76 -6.13 -29.39
C THR A 228 4.03 -5.08 -28.30
N PRO A 229 4.72 -5.43 -27.19
CA PRO A 229 5.07 -4.44 -26.20
C PRO A 229 5.92 -3.32 -26.79
N VAL A 230 5.71 -2.09 -26.35
CA VAL A 230 6.60 -0.98 -26.68
C VAL A 230 7.96 -1.25 -26.05
N PRO A 231 9.06 -1.33 -26.83
CA PRO A 231 10.39 -1.57 -26.28
C PRO A 231 10.80 -0.50 -25.26
N LYS A 232 11.51 -0.92 -24.20
CA LYS A 232 11.93 0.00 -23.11
C LYS A 232 12.75 1.18 -23.61
N GLU A 233 13.54 0.94 -24.65
CA GLU A 233 14.42 1.94 -25.29
C GLU A 233 13.65 3.05 -26.03
N GLN A 234 12.37 2.85 -26.30
CA GLN A 234 11.51 3.87 -26.91
C GLN A 234 10.90 4.83 -25.87
N PHE A 235 11.10 4.56 -24.58
CA PHE A 235 10.69 5.49 -23.54
C PHE A 235 11.85 6.41 -23.14
N GLN A 236 11.53 7.68 -23.02
CA GLN A 236 12.38 8.62 -22.29
C GLN A 236 12.12 8.43 -20.79
N VAL A 237 13.13 7.91 -20.09
CA VAL A 237 13.06 7.69 -18.64
C VAL A 237 13.53 8.95 -17.92
N MET A 238 12.62 9.62 -17.19
CA MET A 238 12.88 10.85 -16.47
C MET A 238 12.82 10.63 -14.96
N PRO A 239 13.93 10.68 -14.23
CA PRO A 239 13.90 10.74 -12.78
C PRO A 239 13.36 12.11 -12.33
N VAL A 240 12.26 12.12 -11.56
CA VAL A 240 11.58 13.36 -11.15
C VAL A 240 11.76 13.68 -9.66
N THR A 241 12.18 12.72 -8.85
CA THR A 241 12.63 12.92 -7.46
C THR A 241 13.53 11.77 -7.04
N ASP A 242 14.51 12.03 -6.18
CA ASP A 242 15.41 11.06 -5.55
C ASP A 242 15.31 11.05 -4.02
N THR A 243 14.34 11.79 -3.49
CA THR A 243 14.13 11.98 -2.04
C THR A 243 12.86 11.28 -1.51
N PHE A 244 12.27 10.42 -2.33
CA PHE A 244 11.01 9.76 -1.97
C PHE A 244 11.18 8.80 -0.80
N MET A 245 10.47 9.06 0.30
CA MET A 245 10.37 8.18 1.46
C MET A 245 8.93 7.72 1.60
N GLY A 246 8.66 6.45 1.27
CA GLY A 246 7.30 5.94 1.10
C GLY A 246 6.59 5.47 2.37
N THR A 247 5.48 4.78 2.15
CA THR A 247 4.56 4.31 3.21
C THR A 247 5.17 3.24 4.11
N THR A 248 6.07 2.40 3.59
CA THR A 248 6.77 1.39 4.41
C THR A 248 7.74 2.06 5.38
N TYR A 249 8.46 3.12 4.93
CA TYR A 249 9.28 3.95 5.81
C TYR A 249 8.44 4.63 6.89
N ALA A 250 7.28 5.14 6.56
CA ALA A 250 6.39 5.81 7.51
C ALA A 250 6.05 4.94 8.74
N LYS A 251 6.06 3.61 8.60
CA LYS A 251 5.81 2.65 9.70
C LYS A 251 6.99 2.55 10.69
N VAL A 252 8.22 2.74 10.24
CA VAL A 252 9.43 2.51 11.05
C VAL A 252 10.26 3.77 11.31
N ARG A 253 10.15 4.77 10.44
CA ARG A 253 10.80 6.09 10.55
C ARG A 253 12.32 6.03 10.70
N THR A 254 12.93 4.92 10.27
CA THR A 254 14.37 4.72 10.26
C THR A 254 14.75 3.59 9.29
N GLY A 255 16.00 3.63 8.80
CA GLY A 255 16.45 2.69 7.76
C GLY A 255 15.90 3.03 6.39
N GLY A 256 16.27 2.22 5.41
CA GLY A 256 15.96 2.49 4.02
C GLY A 256 16.83 3.61 3.43
N LYS A 257 17.01 3.56 2.13
CA LYS A 257 17.58 4.63 1.32
C LYS A 257 16.46 5.28 0.54
N ALA A 258 16.45 6.61 0.44
CA ALA A 258 15.48 7.34 -0.36
C ALA A 258 15.36 6.75 -1.78
N ASP A 259 14.16 6.76 -2.29
CA ASP A 259 13.81 6.20 -3.58
C ASP A 259 13.80 7.28 -4.66
N THR A 260 14.05 6.84 -5.90
CA THR A 260 13.89 7.66 -7.10
C THR A 260 12.59 7.27 -7.78
N ILE A 261 11.70 8.24 -8.03
CA ILE A 261 10.55 8.06 -8.91
C ILE A 261 11.00 8.46 -10.31
N SER A 262 10.79 7.56 -11.27
CA SER A 262 11.06 7.81 -12.69
C SER A 262 9.77 7.70 -13.49
N LEU A 263 9.54 8.65 -14.38
CA LEU A 263 8.43 8.65 -15.34
C LEU A 263 8.92 8.07 -16.67
N TYR A 264 8.04 7.38 -17.38
CA TYR A 264 8.32 6.81 -18.69
C TYR A 264 7.43 7.50 -19.72
N GLU A 265 8.02 8.42 -20.47
CA GLU A 265 7.36 9.16 -21.54
C GLU A 265 7.71 8.60 -22.91
N GLN A 266 6.77 8.73 -23.84
CA GLN A 266 6.97 8.32 -25.22
C GLN A 266 6.58 9.45 -26.15
N SER A 267 7.25 9.53 -27.30
CA SER A 267 6.82 10.40 -28.41
C SER A 267 5.38 10.05 -28.78
N GLY A 268 4.50 11.07 -28.78
CA GLY A 268 3.06 10.89 -29.03
C GLY A 268 2.17 10.86 -27.78
N ASP A 269 2.73 10.98 -26.57
CA ASP A 269 1.93 11.10 -25.34
C ASP A 269 1.07 12.39 -25.31
N SER A 270 1.42 13.40 -26.09
CA SER A 270 0.59 14.60 -26.30
C SER A 270 -0.75 14.35 -27.02
N ALA A 271 -0.94 13.15 -27.59
CA ALA A 271 -2.21 12.77 -28.22
C ALA A 271 -3.26 12.28 -27.23
N PHE A 272 -2.93 12.17 -25.92
CA PHE A 272 -3.86 11.76 -24.89
C PHE A 272 -4.61 12.92 -24.29
N SER A 273 -5.87 12.68 -23.94
CA SER A 273 -6.70 13.56 -23.11
C SER A 273 -7.33 12.78 -21.97
N PHE A 274 -7.49 13.42 -20.83
CA PHE A 274 -7.94 12.78 -19.58
C PHE A 274 -9.13 13.54 -19.03
N ASP A 275 -10.20 12.83 -18.74
CA ASP A 275 -11.36 13.32 -18.00
C ASP A 275 -11.47 12.57 -16.69
N TYR A 276 -11.42 13.30 -15.59
CA TYR A 276 -11.42 12.76 -14.24
C TYR A 276 -12.81 12.86 -13.62
N ASN A 277 -13.24 11.73 -13.01
CA ASN A 277 -14.45 11.65 -12.22
C ASN A 277 -15.69 12.19 -12.94
N MET A 278 -15.82 11.91 -14.24
CA MET A 278 -16.95 12.33 -15.08
C MET A 278 -17.07 13.85 -15.23
N GLY A 279 -15.98 14.53 -15.53
CA GLY A 279 -15.94 15.97 -15.85
C GLY A 279 -15.59 16.89 -14.66
N GLU A 280 -15.14 16.31 -13.54
CA GLU A 280 -14.70 17.12 -12.38
C GLU A 280 -13.50 17.99 -12.75
N PHE A 281 -12.52 17.44 -13.47
CA PHE A 281 -11.40 18.17 -14.07
C PHE A 281 -10.80 17.40 -15.25
N GLN A 282 -9.97 18.08 -16.05
CA GLN A 282 -9.32 17.54 -17.24
C GLN A 282 -7.80 17.72 -17.17
N SER A 283 -7.06 16.88 -17.90
CA SER A 283 -5.61 16.95 -18.06
C SER A 283 -5.22 16.46 -19.46
N ASP A 284 -3.99 16.75 -19.86
CA ASP A 284 -3.35 16.26 -21.07
C ASP A 284 -2.14 15.35 -20.77
N SER A 285 -1.97 14.95 -19.51
CA SER A 285 -0.82 14.17 -19.04
C SER A 285 -1.22 13.03 -18.12
N PHE A 286 -0.48 11.91 -18.19
CA PHE A 286 -0.50 10.82 -17.21
C PHE A 286 0.04 11.24 -15.84
N TYR A 287 0.77 12.36 -15.76
CA TYR A 287 1.57 12.77 -14.62
C TYR A 287 1.20 14.15 -14.11
N ASP A 288 0.98 14.24 -12.81
CA ASP A 288 0.77 15.52 -12.11
C ASP A 288 2.02 15.85 -11.28
N LEU A 289 2.93 16.63 -11.86
CA LEU A 289 4.21 16.97 -11.23
C LEU A 289 4.04 17.78 -9.94
N SER A 290 2.91 18.45 -9.74
CA SER A 290 2.63 19.20 -8.50
C SER A 290 2.59 18.32 -7.25
N LYS A 291 2.35 17.01 -7.41
CA LYS A 291 2.32 16.04 -6.32
C LYS A 291 3.70 15.68 -5.78
N LEU A 292 4.77 15.96 -6.52
CA LEU A 292 6.15 15.66 -6.09
C LEU A 292 6.56 16.41 -4.83
N GLU A 293 6.04 17.61 -4.63
CA GLU A 293 6.28 18.45 -3.43
C GLU A 293 5.31 18.11 -2.28
N GLY A 294 4.33 17.23 -2.52
CA GLY A 294 3.29 16.87 -1.57
C GLY A 294 3.71 15.77 -0.58
N GLU A 295 2.75 15.41 0.27
CA GLU A 295 2.95 14.35 1.27
C GLU A 295 3.15 12.96 0.64
N ASP A 296 2.62 12.73 -0.56
CA ASP A 296 2.71 11.47 -1.28
C ASP A 296 3.18 11.68 -2.73
N PRO A 297 4.50 11.74 -2.99
CA PRO A 297 5.07 11.89 -4.32
C PRO A 297 4.66 10.80 -5.33
N TYR A 298 4.31 9.59 -4.86
CA TYR A 298 3.78 8.54 -5.75
C TYR A 298 2.47 8.95 -6.43
N SER A 299 1.74 9.91 -5.86
CA SER A 299 0.56 10.50 -6.48
C SER A 299 0.84 11.29 -7.77
N VAL A 300 2.11 11.41 -8.20
CA VAL A 300 2.46 11.94 -9.52
C VAL A 300 1.74 11.20 -10.65
N PHE A 301 1.46 9.91 -10.48
CA PHE A 301 0.65 9.12 -11.40
C PHE A 301 -0.83 9.46 -11.22
N PHE A 302 -1.46 10.08 -12.23
CA PHE A 302 -2.87 10.48 -12.26
C PHE A 302 -3.32 11.46 -11.16
N GLY A 303 -2.40 12.19 -10.51
CA GLY A 303 -2.75 13.00 -9.33
C GLY A 303 -3.18 12.16 -8.11
N GLY A 304 -2.86 10.86 -8.10
CA GLY A 304 -3.20 9.90 -7.06
C GLY A 304 -4.35 8.96 -7.44
N ASN A 305 -5.04 8.43 -6.42
CA ASN A 305 -6.14 7.49 -6.66
C ASN A 305 -7.43 8.26 -7.00
N GLN A 306 -7.94 8.03 -8.19
CA GLN A 306 -9.17 8.60 -8.71
C GLN A 306 -10.28 7.54 -8.73
N ALA A 307 -11.54 7.96 -8.62
CA ALA A 307 -12.67 7.03 -8.76
C ALA A 307 -12.77 6.51 -10.20
N LEU A 308 -12.64 7.41 -11.17
CA LEU A 308 -12.67 7.09 -12.59
C LEU A 308 -11.78 8.07 -13.37
N VAL A 309 -11.02 7.56 -14.32
CA VAL A 309 -10.30 8.37 -15.32
C VAL A 309 -10.65 7.84 -16.70
N ASP A 310 -11.24 8.68 -17.56
CA ASP A 310 -11.50 8.40 -18.97
C ASP A 310 -10.34 8.96 -19.80
N ILE A 311 -9.48 8.07 -20.26
CA ILE A 311 -8.31 8.39 -21.09
C ILE A 311 -8.66 8.13 -22.53
N ARG A 312 -8.49 9.12 -23.38
CA ARG A 312 -8.71 9.02 -24.82
C ARG A 312 -7.45 9.37 -25.56
N ARG A 313 -7.18 8.65 -26.64
CA ARG A 313 -6.10 8.90 -27.57
C ARG A 313 -6.68 9.17 -28.96
N ALA A 314 -6.06 10.09 -29.69
CA ALA A 314 -6.36 10.23 -31.12
C ALA A 314 -6.20 8.87 -31.83
N GLU A 315 -7.11 8.55 -32.75
CA GLU A 315 -7.27 7.20 -33.30
C GLU A 315 -6.05 6.66 -34.07
N GLU A 316 -5.16 7.52 -34.55
CA GLU A 316 -3.95 7.11 -35.25
C GLU A 316 -3.05 6.25 -34.35
N GLY A 317 -2.75 5.02 -34.81
CA GLY A 317 -1.85 4.08 -34.14
C GLY A 317 -2.48 3.29 -32.99
N THR A 318 -3.81 3.30 -32.84
CA THR A 318 -4.55 2.50 -31.86
C THR A 318 -5.26 1.31 -32.52
N ASN A 319 -5.73 0.35 -31.71
CA ASN A 319 -6.56 -0.77 -32.19
C ASN A 319 -8.06 -0.39 -32.31
N GLY A 320 -8.44 0.89 -32.06
CA GLY A 320 -9.84 1.35 -32.05
C GLY A 320 -10.65 0.86 -30.88
N LYS A 321 -10.08 0.08 -29.96
CA LYS A 321 -10.77 -0.58 -28.83
C LYS A 321 -10.75 0.25 -27.55
N THR A 322 -11.61 -0.15 -26.61
CA THR A 322 -11.71 0.39 -25.24
C THR A 322 -11.24 -0.65 -24.22
N LEU A 323 -10.31 -0.26 -23.35
CA LEU A 323 -9.93 -1.03 -22.15
C LEU A 323 -10.68 -0.50 -20.92
N LEU A 324 -11.25 -1.38 -20.12
CA LEU A 324 -11.62 -1.09 -18.74
C LEU A 324 -10.54 -1.65 -17.80
N LEU A 325 -9.79 -0.77 -17.14
CA LEU A 325 -8.78 -1.14 -16.14
C LEU A 325 -9.34 -0.94 -14.73
N ILE A 326 -9.66 -2.03 -14.05
CA ILE A 326 -10.10 -2.06 -12.65
C ILE A 326 -8.86 -2.31 -11.79
N LYS A 327 -8.50 -1.34 -10.93
CA LYS A 327 -7.18 -1.37 -10.30
C LYS A 327 -7.18 -0.90 -8.83
N ASP A 328 -6.11 -1.22 -8.13
CA ASP A 328 -5.66 -0.50 -6.96
C ASP A 328 -4.53 0.50 -7.32
N SER A 329 -3.83 1.06 -6.32
CA SER A 329 -2.77 2.05 -6.55
C SER A 329 -1.58 1.53 -7.38
N PHE A 330 -1.36 0.21 -7.44
CA PHE A 330 -0.34 -0.38 -8.32
C PHE A 330 -0.63 -0.12 -9.80
N GLY A 331 -1.90 -0.10 -10.19
CA GLY A 331 -2.30 0.21 -11.55
C GLY A 331 -1.99 1.64 -11.99
N ASN A 332 -1.71 2.57 -11.07
CA ASN A 332 -1.44 3.96 -11.44
C ASN A 332 -0.20 4.09 -12.35
N CYS A 333 0.91 3.43 -12.03
CA CYS A 333 2.10 3.48 -12.88
C CYS A 333 2.09 2.44 -14.02
N PHE A 334 1.15 1.49 -14.03
CA PHE A 334 0.95 0.53 -15.13
C PHE A 334 0.06 1.11 -16.25
N ALA A 335 -0.98 1.86 -15.89
CA ALA A 335 -1.97 2.36 -16.82
C ALA A 335 -1.39 3.19 -18.00
N PRO A 336 -0.34 4.02 -17.82
CA PRO A 336 0.30 4.71 -18.93
C PRO A 336 0.80 3.76 -20.04
N PHE A 337 1.34 2.59 -19.68
CA PHE A 337 1.79 1.59 -20.66
C PHE A 337 0.62 0.95 -21.40
N ALA A 338 -0.40 0.52 -20.65
CA ALA A 338 -1.56 -0.15 -21.23
C ALA A 338 -2.38 0.76 -22.15
N ALA A 339 -2.59 2.01 -21.76
CA ALA A 339 -3.39 2.98 -22.50
C ALA A 339 -2.85 3.24 -23.93
N ARG A 340 -1.55 3.06 -24.14
CA ARG A 340 -0.93 3.28 -25.47
C ARG A 340 -1.38 2.28 -26.55
N HIS A 341 -2.03 1.18 -26.16
CA HIS A 341 -2.58 0.20 -27.10
C HIS A 341 -4.05 0.42 -27.45
N TYR A 342 -4.73 1.34 -26.78
CA TYR A 342 -6.18 1.54 -26.94
C TYR A 342 -6.52 2.96 -27.40
N ALA A 343 -7.63 3.08 -28.12
CA ALA A 343 -8.21 4.39 -28.43
C ALA A 343 -8.82 5.03 -27.17
N ARG A 344 -9.29 4.21 -26.23
CA ARG A 344 -9.85 4.65 -24.98
C ARG A 344 -9.47 3.71 -23.83
N THR A 345 -9.15 4.25 -22.66
CA THR A 345 -8.94 3.47 -21.45
C THR A 345 -9.74 4.09 -20.31
N ILE A 346 -10.64 3.30 -19.72
CA ILE A 346 -11.38 3.70 -18.53
C ILE A 346 -10.69 3.07 -17.33
N VAL A 347 -10.07 3.88 -16.49
CA VAL A 347 -9.39 3.46 -15.26
C VAL A 347 -10.34 3.62 -14.08
N VAL A 348 -10.54 2.57 -13.28
CA VAL A 348 -11.50 2.55 -12.18
C VAL A 348 -10.86 1.99 -10.92
N ASP A 349 -11.07 2.68 -9.80
CA ASP A 349 -10.71 2.19 -8.47
C ASP A 349 -11.98 1.89 -7.66
N LEU A 350 -12.22 0.61 -7.36
CA LEU A 350 -13.44 0.15 -6.70
C LEU A 350 -13.66 0.78 -5.32
N ARG A 351 -12.61 1.23 -4.65
CA ARG A 351 -12.69 1.88 -3.34
C ARG A 351 -13.43 3.20 -3.37
N TYR A 352 -13.40 3.89 -4.52
CA TYR A 352 -13.95 5.24 -4.71
C TYR A 352 -15.19 5.27 -5.58
N VAL A 353 -15.45 4.22 -6.37
CA VAL A 353 -16.67 4.10 -7.19
C VAL A 353 -17.80 3.44 -6.38
N ASN A 354 -18.99 4.04 -6.38
CA ASN A 354 -20.16 3.51 -5.68
C ASN A 354 -21.14 2.72 -6.59
N LEU A 355 -20.66 2.29 -7.77
CA LEU A 355 -21.47 1.56 -8.76
C LEU A 355 -20.91 0.14 -8.98
N PRO A 356 -21.77 -0.86 -9.21
CA PRO A 356 -21.36 -2.14 -9.73
C PRO A 356 -20.75 -2.01 -11.12
N ILE A 357 -19.75 -2.85 -11.43
CA ILE A 357 -19.07 -2.82 -12.74
C ILE A 357 -20.04 -3.10 -13.90
N SER A 358 -21.03 -3.96 -13.72
CA SER A 358 -22.08 -4.19 -14.75
C SER A 358 -22.87 -2.93 -15.11
N LYS A 359 -23.08 -2.01 -14.16
CA LYS A 359 -23.70 -0.72 -14.47
C LYS A 359 -22.72 0.24 -15.15
N LEU A 360 -21.45 0.20 -14.75
CA LEU A 360 -20.40 1.01 -15.37
C LEU A 360 -20.21 0.62 -16.84
N LEU A 361 -20.18 -0.68 -17.15
CA LEU A 361 -20.05 -1.21 -18.50
C LEU A 361 -21.22 -0.81 -19.44
N ARG A 362 -22.40 -0.48 -18.90
CA ARG A 362 -23.50 0.08 -19.71
C ARG A 362 -23.24 1.52 -20.15
N VAL A 363 -22.50 2.27 -19.37
CA VAL A 363 -22.11 3.66 -19.66
C VAL A 363 -20.80 3.72 -20.45
N TYR A 364 -19.89 2.85 -20.11
CA TYR A 364 -18.55 2.73 -20.69
C TYR A 364 -18.36 1.29 -21.22
N PRO A 365 -18.93 0.93 -22.39
CA PRO A 365 -18.68 -0.37 -23.01
C PRO A 365 -17.17 -0.56 -23.22
N ALA A 366 -16.66 -1.75 -22.91
CA ALA A 366 -15.26 -2.09 -23.04
C ALA A 366 -15.08 -3.38 -23.86
N ASP A 367 -14.12 -3.36 -24.78
CA ASP A 367 -13.73 -4.52 -25.57
C ASP A 367 -12.90 -5.49 -24.76
N ASP A 368 -12.03 -4.96 -23.90
CA ASP A 368 -11.15 -5.73 -23.03
C ASP A 368 -11.27 -5.21 -21.59
N ILE A 369 -11.17 -6.09 -20.60
CA ILE A 369 -11.23 -5.74 -19.17
C ILE A 369 -10.00 -6.30 -18.48
N LEU A 370 -9.28 -5.47 -17.72
CA LEU A 370 -8.18 -5.93 -16.90
C LEU A 370 -8.45 -5.61 -15.42
N ILE A 371 -8.39 -6.62 -14.56
CA ILE A 371 -8.39 -6.47 -13.10
C ILE A 371 -6.94 -6.56 -12.63
N LEU A 372 -6.37 -5.44 -12.19
CA LEU A 372 -4.99 -5.35 -11.71
C LEU A 372 -4.96 -4.93 -10.24
N TYR A 373 -4.48 -5.81 -9.38
CA TYR A 373 -4.37 -5.56 -7.95
C TYR A 373 -3.07 -6.10 -7.36
N ASN A 374 -2.55 -5.42 -6.36
CA ASN A 374 -1.60 -6.06 -5.45
C ASN A 374 -2.30 -7.18 -4.67
N SER A 375 -1.65 -8.31 -4.51
CA SER A 375 -2.20 -9.50 -3.85
C SER A 375 -2.75 -9.21 -2.45
N VAL A 376 -1.98 -8.51 -1.62
CA VAL A 376 -2.36 -8.20 -0.22
C VAL A 376 -3.48 -7.16 -0.17
N GLN A 377 -3.44 -6.16 -1.04
CA GLN A 377 -4.52 -5.19 -1.13
C GLN A 377 -5.83 -5.88 -1.54
N PHE A 378 -5.79 -6.75 -2.54
CA PHE A 378 -6.95 -7.54 -2.97
C PHE A 378 -7.50 -8.45 -1.86
N MET A 379 -6.61 -9.12 -1.11
CA MET A 379 -7.03 -9.99 -0.02
C MET A 379 -7.80 -9.24 1.08
N LYS A 380 -7.47 -7.97 1.32
CA LYS A 380 -8.08 -7.12 2.36
C LYS A 380 -9.26 -6.29 1.87
N ASP A 381 -9.37 -6.10 0.55
CA ASP A 381 -10.38 -5.22 -0.04
C ASP A 381 -11.80 -5.78 0.15
N THR A 382 -12.68 -4.95 0.68
CA THR A 382 -14.10 -5.27 0.84
C THR A 382 -14.96 -4.82 -0.35
N ASP A 383 -14.41 -4.01 -1.26
CA ASP A 383 -15.09 -3.42 -2.40
C ASP A 383 -15.12 -4.33 -3.63
N ILE A 384 -14.39 -5.44 -3.62
CA ILE A 384 -14.42 -6.48 -4.67
C ILE A 384 -15.84 -7.03 -4.91
N HIS A 385 -16.75 -6.87 -3.95
CA HIS A 385 -18.17 -7.21 -4.15
C HIS A 385 -18.84 -6.41 -5.28
N LYS A 386 -18.28 -5.28 -5.71
CA LYS A 386 -18.73 -4.45 -6.82
C LYS A 386 -18.43 -5.04 -8.21
N LEU A 387 -17.60 -6.08 -8.30
CA LEU A 387 -17.45 -6.92 -9.49
C LEU A 387 -18.74 -7.77 -9.68
N LYS A 388 -19.80 -7.15 -10.21
CA LYS A 388 -21.09 -7.78 -10.49
C LYS A 388 -21.86 -6.94 -11.50
#